data_6f0c2e09721ae46bd053b8973bb9f4bd
#
_entry.id   6f0c2e09721ae46bd053b8973bb9f4bd
#
_cell.length_a   1.000
_cell.length_b   1.000
_cell.length_c   1.000
_cell.angle_alpha   90.00
_cell.angle_beta   90.00
_cell.angle_gamma   90.00
#
_symmetry.space_group_name_H-M   'P 1'
#
loop_
_entity.id
_entity.type
_entity.pdbx_description
1 polymer ?
#
loop_
_entity_poly.entity_id
_entity_poly.type
_entity_poly.pdbx_seq_one_letter_code
_entity_poly.pdbx_strand_id
1 'polypeptide(L)'
;MKPFPSTPRFLSTLRGNSHRGLCISVFSLCLCVEGYAQPRDWPTQSPPRPLPARDIKFPPYEIRTLPNGLQVVAVLHHEQPLVDFRLLVGAGAAADPKDKLGLAHLEAALLDQGTTTRSAQELADAIDFIGGAMSAGAGTDLTFLHVVVMKDSFETGMRMLSDVARHPGFAQAEIDRQRQQMLSGLRVSLDDPEYVANSVFDRLVYGFHPYGLPETGTPETIASITRDDLVAFHDRHFVPNGAILAIVGDVTADEAFDMAKKVFGDWETRDLPTQLFIAPPDPTRRVVVVNKPDAVQTEVRVGHIGIPRKHPDYMAVNLAIRILGGEGSNRLHQVLRTQRGLTYGAQANMDTLKDTGDFEAETNTRSEATGEVLRLIVDEFWRLQRERVHEVELADAKAYLTGSFPLTIETPESIAMQVVNVLFYGLPLDQLQSFRERVNAVTVDDIQRVAREFLRPDRLSVVLVGNAKAFASQLGGVGFGQFETVELADLDLTTATFKRTGTRAGHAARRERLRPRFAAAKQRRGEASASVRAGGGAPAPVQK
;
A
#
# COMPACT_ATOMS: atom_id res chain seq x y z
N MET A 1 36.23 22.17 3.31
CA MET A 1 36.81 23.45 2.88
C MET A 1 38.13 23.20 2.15
N LYS A 2 38.10 23.30 0.82
CA LYS A 2 39.18 23.72 -0.10
C LYS A 2 38.62 23.70 -1.50
N PRO A 3 38.83 24.73 -2.32
CA PRO A 3 38.07 24.99 -3.53
C PRO A 3 38.69 24.43 -4.80
N PHE A 4 37.85 24.25 -5.81
CA PHE A 4 38.22 23.92 -7.20
C PHE A 4 38.88 25.09 -7.92
N PRO A 5 39.80 24.88 -8.88
CA PRO A 5 40.27 25.91 -9.76
C PRO A 5 39.57 25.90 -11.10
N SER A 6 39.42 27.11 -11.63
CA SER A 6 38.78 27.60 -12.81
C SER A 6 39.55 27.34 -14.12
N THR A 7 38.79 27.23 -15.19
CA THR A 7 39.17 27.29 -16.61
C THR A 7 39.93 28.57 -17.03
N PRO A 8 40.74 28.54 -18.12
CA PRO A 8 40.93 29.75 -18.94
C PRO A 8 40.37 29.61 -20.35
N ARG A 9 39.71 30.67 -20.78
CA ARG A 9 39.42 31.03 -22.16
C ARG A 9 40.69 31.51 -22.88
N PHE A 10 40.84 31.20 -24.18
CA PHE A 10 41.65 32.00 -25.07
C PHE A 10 40.89 32.31 -26.37
N LEU A 11 40.74 33.61 -26.62
CA LEU A 11 40.39 34.27 -27.86
C LEU A 11 41.69 34.72 -28.55
N SER A 12 41.74 34.66 -29.92
CA SER A 12 42.14 35.75 -30.79
C SER A 12 42.43 35.25 -32.21
N THR A 13 41.63 35.66 -33.12
CA THR A 13 41.88 36.52 -34.31
C THR A 13 43.24 36.40 -34.98
N LEU A 14 43.23 36.16 -36.32
CA LEU A 14 43.92 37.00 -37.33
C LEU A 14 43.47 36.66 -38.75
N ARG A 15 43.33 37.75 -39.50
CA ARG A 15 42.97 37.89 -40.91
C ARG A 15 44.14 37.59 -41.85
N GLY A 16 43.86 37.19 -43.12
CA GLY A 16 44.50 37.88 -44.24
C GLY A 16 45.04 36.98 -45.35
N ASN A 17 44.42 37.15 -46.52
CA ASN A 17 44.95 37.23 -47.89
C ASN A 17 45.46 35.99 -48.69
N SER A 18 44.68 35.76 -49.74
CA SER A 18 44.97 35.51 -51.14
C SER A 18 46.37 35.05 -51.60
N HIS A 19 46.47 34.01 -52.43
CA HIS A 19 46.87 34.00 -53.85
C HIS A 19 46.81 32.62 -54.52
N ARG A 20 46.23 32.60 -55.64
CA ARG A 20 46.31 31.81 -56.89
C ARG A 20 47.28 30.59 -56.95
N GLY A 21 46.69 29.43 -57.29
CA GLY A 21 47.14 28.68 -58.49
C GLY A 21 48.14 27.55 -58.22
N LEU A 22 47.69 26.33 -58.28
CA LEU A 22 48.25 25.32 -59.21
C LEU A 22 47.51 23.99 -59.07
N CYS A 23 47.00 23.49 -60.19
CA CYS A 23 46.48 22.10 -60.24
C CYS A 23 47.63 21.12 -60.04
N ILE A 24 47.54 20.27 -59.05
CA ILE A 24 48.26 19.02 -59.00
C ILE A 24 47.26 17.97 -58.51
N SER A 25 46.93 17.03 -59.40
CA SER A 25 46.25 15.82 -59.13
C SER A 25 47.07 14.97 -58.14
N VAL A 26 46.60 14.85 -56.93
CA VAL A 26 47.16 13.87 -56.00
C VAL A 26 46.04 12.91 -55.62
N PHE A 27 46.26 11.69 -55.99
CA PHE A 27 45.54 10.48 -55.58
C PHE A 27 45.01 10.62 -54.17
N SER A 28 43.69 10.61 -54.03
CA SER A 28 43.03 10.48 -52.76
C SER A 28 43.23 9.02 -52.26
N LEU A 29 44.24 8.83 -51.45
CA LEU A 29 44.37 7.65 -50.65
C LEU A 29 43.26 7.72 -49.59
N CYS A 30 42.14 7.04 -49.85
CA CYS A 30 41.21 6.73 -48.81
C CYS A 30 41.91 5.84 -47.77
N LEU A 31 42.51 6.44 -46.77
CA LEU A 31 42.78 5.83 -45.51
C LEU A 31 41.40 5.53 -44.89
N CYS A 32 40.88 4.35 -45.15
CA CYS A 32 39.95 3.68 -44.24
C CYS A 32 40.67 3.56 -42.90
N VAL A 33 40.54 4.57 -42.07
CA VAL A 33 40.71 4.37 -40.63
C VAL A 33 39.58 3.44 -40.24
N GLU A 34 39.82 2.13 -40.33
CA GLU A 34 39.09 1.20 -39.50
C GLU A 34 39.31 1.71 -38.08
N GLY A 35 38.33 2.48 -37.61
CA GLY A 35 38.19 2.71 -36.19
C GLY A 35 38.07 1.34 -35.58
N TYR A 36 39.17 0.85 -35.06
CA TYR A 36 39.10 -0.20 -34.04
C TYR A 36 38.18 0.34 -32.97
N ALA A 37 36.91 0.02 -33.06
CA ALA A 37 36.03 0.06 -31.92
C ALA A 37 36.77 -0.78 -30.88
N GLN A 38 37.47 -0.13 -29.97
CA GLN A 38 37.95 -0.82 -28.78
C GLN A 38 36.75 -1.63 -28.28
N PRO A 39 36.88 -2.95 -28.15
CA PRO A 39 35.84 -3.70 -27.53
C PRO A 39 35.56 -2.96 -26.22
N ARG A 40 34.33 -2.44 -26.10
CA ARG A 40 33.90 -1.91 -24.83
C ARG A 40 34.16 -3.07 -23.87
N ASP A 41 35.11 -2.89 -22.98
CA ASP A 41 35.31 -3.76 -21.82
C ASP A 41 34.09 -3.61 -20.91
N TRP A 42 32.94 -4.00 -21.42
CA TRP A 42 31.88 -4.46 -20.54
C TRP A 42 32.48 -5.63 -19.79
N PRO A 43 32.32 -5.67 -18.45
CA PRO A 43 32.87 -6.76 -17.71
C PRO A 43 32.42 -8.07 -18.37
N THR A 44 33.35 -8.68 -19.11
CA THR A 44 33.16 -10.02 -19.70
C THR A 44 33.12 -11.07 -18.59
N GLN A 45 33.33 -10.63 -17.36
CA GLN A 45 33.18 -11.46 -16.18
C GLN A 45 31.70 -11.53 -15.84
N SER A 46 31.19 -12.74 -15.76
CA SER A 46 29.89 -13.00 -15.14
C SER A 46 29.84 -12.33 -13.77
N PRO A 47 28.69 -11.81 -13.33
CA PRO A 47 28.55 -11.31 -11.99
C PRO A 47 29.15 -12.29 -10.99
N PRO A 48 29.80 -11.83 -9.90
CA PRO A 48 30.34 -12.72 -8.89
C PRO A 48 29.23 -13.67 -8.43
N ARG A 49 29.56 -14.96 -8.30
CA ARG A 49 28.58 -15.91 -7.79
C ARG A 49 28.10 -15.44 -6.42
N PRO A 50 26.80 -15.44 -6.17
CA PRO A 50 26.29 -15.12 -4.84
C PRO A 50 26.99 -16.00 -3.80
N LEU A 51 27.47 -15.40 -2.74
CA LEU A 51 27.93 -16.15 -1.57
C LEU A 51 26.75 -16.97 -1.03
N PRO A 52 27.01 -18.14 -0.40
CA PRO A 52 25.97 -18.85 0.31
C PRO A 52 25.30 -17.88 1.30
N ALA A 53 23.98 -17.83 1.27
CA ALA A 53 23.24 -16.98 2.19
C ALA A 53 23.59 -17.38 3.63
N ARG A 54 23.98 -16.39 4.45
CA ARG A 54 24.28 -16.63 5.87
C ARG A 54 23.01 -17.17 6.53
N ASP A 55 23.19 -18.11 7.45
CA ASP A 55 22.10 -18.56 8.30
C ASP A 55 21.80 -17.47 9.33
N ILE A 56 20.72 -16.74 9.10
CA ILE A 56 20.25 -15.67 9.98
C ILE A 56 19.12 -16.27 10.81
N LYS A 57 19.29 -16.26 12.11
CA LYS A 57 18.29 -16.71 13.07
C LYS A 57 17.48 -15.51 13.54
N PHE A 58 16.20 -15.74 13.75
CA PHE A 58 15.35 -14.78 14.42
C PHE A 58 15.89 -14.52 15.84
N PRO A 59 15.91 -13.27 16.36
CA PRO A 59 16.41 -12.96 17.70
C PRO A 59 15.72 -13.80 18.79
N PRO A 60 16.38 -14.05 19.94
CA PRO A 60 15.77 -14.72 21.07
C PRO A 60 14.56 -13.94 21.59
N TYR A 61 13.48 -14.64 21.87
CA TYR A 61 12.26 -14.04 22.41
C TYR A 61 11.65 -14.91 23.50
N GLU A 62 10.93 -14.26 24.42
CA GLU A 62 10.11 -14.90 25.44
C GLU A 62 8.68 -14.37 25.37
N ILE A 63 7.70 -15.24 25.67
CA ILE A 63 6.29 -14.88 25.70
C ILE A 63 5.72 -15.23 27.06
N ARG A 64 5.05 -14.27 27.69
CA ARG A 64 4.30 -14.48 28.93
C ARG A 64 2.92 -13.85 28.81
N THR A 65 1.92 -14.49 29.38
CA THR A 65 0.58 -13.92 29.49
C THR A 65 0.39 -13.38 30.89
N LEU A 66 0.02 -12.11 31.02
CA LEU A 66 -0.29 -11.50 32.31
C LEU A 66 -1.61 -12.08 32.89
N PRO A 67 -1.85 -11.97 34.21
CA PRO A 67 -3.08 -12.45 34.81
C PRO A 67 -4.37 -11.90 34.21
N ASN A 68 -4.31 -10.70 33.61
CA ASN A 68 -5.42 -10.05 32.91
C ASN A 68 -5.55 -10.47 31.44
N GLY A 69 -4.79 -11.46 30.99
CA GLY A 69 -4.89 -12.01 29.64
C GLY A 69 -4.04 -11.28 28.58
N LEU A 70 -3.36 -10.17 28.89
CA LEU A 70 -2.46 -9.50 27.95
C LEU A 70 -1.29 -10.43 27.60
N GLN A 71 -1.12 -10.75 26.32
CA GLN A 71 0.07 -11.45 25.85
C GLN A 71 1.22 -10.46 25.68
N VAL A 72 2.33 -10.73 26.35
CA VAL A 72 3.54 -9.89 26.27
C VAL A 72 4.66 -10.70 25.65
N VAL A 73 5.31 -10.13 24.66
CA VAL A 73 6.48 -10.70 23.99
C VAL A 73 7.68 -9.79 24.24
N ALA A 74 8.74 -10.33 24.80
CA ALA A 74 10.03 -9.66 24.91
C ALA A 74 11.00 -10.25 23.87
N VAL A 75 11.55 -9.40 23.00
CA VAL A 75 12.59 -9.80 22.05
C VAL A 75 13.86 -9.02 22.35
N LEU A 76 14.95 -9.75 22.60
CA LEU A 76 16.21 -9.18 23.02
C LEU A 76 17.03 -8.76 21.79
N HIS A 77 17.22 -7.45 21.62
CA HIS A 77 17.96 -6.89 20.49
C HIS A 77 18.85 -5.73 20.97
N HIS A 78 20.12 -6.04 21.28
CA HIS A 78 21.04 -5.12 21.94
C HIS A 78 21.98 -4.37 20.98
N GLU A 79 21.69 -4.37 19.68
CA GLU A 79 22.56 -3.70 18.68
C GLU A 79 22.46 -2.18 18.74
N GLN A 80 21.33 -1.67 19.23
CA GLN A 80 21.06 -0.24 19.39
C GLN A 80 20.44 0.02 20.77
N PRO A 81 20.77 1.14 21.45
CA PRO A 81 20.26 1.46 22.79
C PRO A 81 18.85 2.03 22.72
N LEU A 82 17.94 1.35 22.05
CA LEU A 82 16.54 1.75 21.90
C LEU A 82 15.59 0.60 22.22
N VAL A 83 14.35 0.94 22.52
CA VAL A 83 13.28 -0.02 22.75
C VAL A 83 12.04 0.38 21.95
N ASP A 84 11.53 -0.57 21.22
CA ASP A 84 10.32 -0.50 20.43
C ASP A 84 9.17 -1.20 21.17
N PHE A 85 8.03 -0.54 21.25
CA PHE A 85 6.81 -1.09 21.82
C PHE A 85 5.74 -1.12 20.74
N ARG A 86 5.17 -2.30 20.53
CA ARG A 86 4.05 -2.45 19.61
C ARG A 86 2.90 -3.15 20.29
N LEU A 87 1.82 -2.41 20.52
CA LEU A 87 0.56 -2.96 21.04
C LEU A 87 -0.38 -3.19 19.87
N LEU A 88 -0.85 -4.43 19.72
CA LEU A 88 -1.93 -4.79 18.79
C LEU A 88 -3.21 -5.05 19.58
N VAL A 89 -4.32 -4.52 19.07
CA VAL A 89 -5.68 -4.80 19.52
C VAL A 89 -6.41 -5.50 18.38
N GLY A 90 -7.06 -6.63 18.66
CA GLY A 90 -7.72 -7.48 17.66
C GLY A 90 -9.06 -6.91 17.17
N ALA A 91 -9.09 -5.62 16.85
CA ALA A 91 -10.24 -4.92 16.26
C ALA A 91 -9.72 -3.86 15.28
N GLY A 92 -10.21 -3.90 14.06
CA GLY A 92 -9.92 -2.95 12.99
C GLY A 92 -11.20 -2.61 12.24
N ALA A 93 -11.11 -2.21 11.00
CA ALA A 93 -12.26 -1.82 10.16
C ALA A 93 -13.31 -2.92 10.03
N ALA A 94 -12.92 -4.21 10.13
CA ALA A 94 -13.86 -5.33 10.13
C ALA A 94 -14.80 -5.36 11.35
N ALA A 95 -14.46 -4.63 12.41
CA ALA A 95 -15.29 -4.49 13.60
C ALA A 95 -16.26 -3.29 13.53
N ASP A 96 -16.15 -2.45 12.51
CA ASP A 96 -17.00 -1.29 12.34
C ASP A 96 -18.48 -1.67 12.17
N PRO A 97 -19.42 -0.99 12.85
CA PRO A 97 -20.82 -1.09 12.50
C PRO A 97 -21.05 -0.65 11.04
N LYS A 98 -21.96 -1.31 10.34
CA LYS A 98 -22.20 -1.04 8.90
C LYS A 98 -22.57 0.40 8.57
N ASP A 99 -23.18 1.10 9.50
CA ASP A 99 -23.56 2.53 9.39
C ASP A 99 -22.46 3.49 9.91
N LYS A 100 -21.34 2.95 10.41
CA LYS A 100 -20.22 3.68 10.99
C LYS A 100 -18.87 3.27 10.39
N LEU A 101 -18.84 2.88 9.12
CA LEU A 101 -17.60 2.53 8.43
C LEU A 101 -16.58 3.67 8.56
N GLY A 102 -15.33 3.33 8.85
CA GLY A 102 -14.24 4.25 9.15
C GLY A 102 -14.09 4.58 10.64
N LEU A 103 -14.89 3.96 11.53
CA LEU A 103 -14.84 4.20 12.97
C LEU A 103 -13.48 3.80 13.56
N ALA A 104 -12.98 2.60 13.25
CA ALA A 104 -11.67 2.12 13.71
C ALA A 104 -10.53 3.02 13.23
N HIS A 105 -10.60 3.50 11.98
CA HIS A 105 -9.59 4.41 11.44
C HIS A 105 -9.63 5.80 12.10
N LEU A 106 -10.84 6.35 12.35
CA LEU A 106 -10.96 7.62 13.06
C LEU A 106 -10.51 7.50 14.52
N GLU A 107 -10.84 6.39 15.18
CA GLU A 107 -10.36 6.11 16.53
C GLU A 107 -8.84 6.03 16.57
N ALA A 108 -8.23 5.22 15.71
CA ALA A 108 -6.78 5.09 15.66
C ALA A 108 -6.08 6.44 15.41
N ALA A 109 -6.64 7.28 14.53
CA ALA A 109 -6.14 8.64 14.27
C ALA A 109 -6.30 9.60 15.46
N LEU A 110 -7.08 9.23 16.47
CA LEU A 110 -7.33 10.04 17.67
C LEU A 110 -6.56 9.55 18.90
N LEU A 111 -6.02 8.33 18.89
CA LEU A 111 -5.36 7.75 20.07
C LEU A 111 -4.17 8.60 20.53
N ASP A 112 -3.37 9.12 19.61
CA ASP A 112 -2.23 10.00 19.91
C ASP A 112 -2.59 11.50 19.98
N GLN A 113 -3.89 11.83 19.88
CA GLN A 113 -4.38 13.21 19.93
C GLN A 113 -4.83 13.64 21.35
N GLY A 114 -4.14 13.13 22.35
CA GLY A 114 -4.36 13.46 23.75
C GLY A 114 -5.10 12.38 24.54
N THR A 115 -4.88 12.39 25.83
CA THR A 115 -5.47 11.47 26.81
C THR A 115 -6.39 12.21 27.76
N THR A 116 -6.97 11.50 28.72
CA THR A 116 -7.76 12.14 29.79
C THR A 116 -6.90 13.01 30.71
N THR A 117 -5.57 12.87 30.67
CA THR A 117 -4.63 13.59 31.54
C THR A 117 -3.69 14.54 30.80
N ARG A 118 -3.61 14.44 29.46
CA ARG A 118 -2.71 15.24 28.61
C ARG A 118 -3.44 15.69 27.35
N SER A 119 -3.22 16.91 26.96
CA SER A 119 -3.61 17.40 25.63
C SER A 119 -2.74 16.77 24.53
N ALA A 120 -3.16 16.88 23.26
CA ALA A 120 -2.37 16.44 22.10
C ALA A 120 -0.98 17.10 22.09
N GLN A 121 -0.90 18.39 22.37
CA GLN A 121 0.37 19.12 22.41
C GLN A 121 1.30 18.63 23.53
N GLU A 122 0.77 18.45 24.75
CA GLU A 122 1.58 17.94 25.88
C GLU A 122 2.07 16.51 25.62
N LEU A 123 1.30 15.70 24.92
CA LEU A 123 1.69 14.34 24.54
C LEU A 123 2.82 14.38 23.50
N ALA A 124 2.67 15.23 22.45
CA ALA A 124 3.69 15.42 21.42
C ALA A 124 4.99 15.99 22.03
N ASP A 125 4.89 17.04 22.86
CA ASP A 125 6.06 17.64 23.51
C ASP A 125 6.78 16.62 24.41
N ALA A 126 6.04 15.74 25.09
CA ALA A 126 6.62 14.73 25.99
C ALA A 126 7.38 13.65 25.24
N ILE A 127 6.88 13.16 24.09
CA ILE A 127 7.58 12.16 23.29
C ILE A 127 8.79 12.77 22.56
N ASP A 128 8.66 13.99 22.04
CA ASP A 128 9.74 14.72 21.38
C ASP A 128 10.88 15.03 22.34
N PHE A 129 10.55 15.42 23.59
CA PHE A 129 11.54 15.73 24.63
C PHE A 129 12.48 14.57 24.95
N ILE A 130 11.99 13.32 24.87
CA ILE A 130 12.80 12.12 25.09
C ILE A 130 13.39 11.56 23.79
N GLY A 131 13.25 12.26 22.67
CA GLY A 131 13.76 11.81 21.36
C GLY A 131 13.05 10.55 20.85
N GLY A 132 11.83 10.31 21.29
CA GLY A 132 11.02 9.17 20.89
C GLY A 132 10.12 9.48 19.70
N ALA A 133 9.39 8.46 19.25
CA ALA A 133 8.31 8.62 18.28
C ALA A 133 7.13 7.75 18.69
N MET A 134 5.92 8.23 18.35
CA MET A 134 4.66 7.51 18.61
C MET A 134 3.76 7.60 17.39
N SER A 135 3.06 6.51 17.09
CA SER A 135 2.04 6.47 16.04
C SER A 135 0.97 5.45 16.37
N ALA A 136 -0.21 5.63 15.78
CA ALA A 136 -1.30 4.68 15.84
C ALA A 136 -1.93 4.54 14.45
N GLY A 137 -2.53 3.38 14.18
CA GLY A 137 -3.24 3.12 12.93
C GLY A 137 -4.15 1.92 13.04
N ALA A 138 -5.13 1.84 12.17
CA ALA A 138 -6.00 0.69 12.01
C ALA A 138 -5.81 0.08 10.63
N GLY A 139 -5.96 -1.24 10.56
CA GLY A 139 -6.11 -2.01 9.34
C GLY A 139 -7.45 -2.73 9.37
N THR A 140 -7.59 -3.73 8.51
CA THR A 140 -8.82 -4.52 8.39
C THR A 140 -9.16 -5.25 9.69
N ASP A 141 -8.20 -6.02 10.25
CA ASP A 141 -8.45 -6.93 11.39
C ASP A 141 -7.96 -6.39 12.75
N LEU A 142 -7.17 -5.34 12.75
CA LEU A 142 -6.47 -4.89 13.95
C LEU A 142 -6.25 -3.38 13.99
N THR A 143 -6.10 -2.87 15.21
CA THR A 143 -5.56 -1.53 15.48
C THR A 143 -4.21 -1.70 16.17
N PHE A 144 -3.25 -0.84 15.84
CA PHE A 144 -1.92 -0.85 16.44
C PHE A 144 -1.56 0.50 17.03
N LEU A 145 -0.79 0.44 18.11
CA LEU A 145 -0.04 1.56 18.66
C LEU A 145 1.45 1.20 18.64
N HIS A 146 2.25 2.15 18.26
CA HIS A 146 3.69 2.03 18.15
C HIS A 146 4.37 3.16 18.91
N VAL A 147 5.33 2.84 19.75
CA VAL A 147 6.17 3.81 20.45
C VAL A 147 7.60 3.31 20.40
N VAL A 148 8.53 4.17 20.01
CA VAL A 148 9.95 3.88 20.06
C VAL A 148 10.67 4.95 20.88
N VAL A 149 11.53 4.54 21.79
CA VAL A 149 12.28 5.44 22.67
C VAL A 149 13.71 4.93 22.87
N MET A 150 14.60 5.81 23.30
CA MET A 150 15.89 5.39 23.81
C MET A 150 15.70 4.56 25.11
N LYS A 151 16.64 3.64 25.38
CA LYS A 151 16.63 2.76 26.56
C LYS A 151 16.42 3.53 27.87
N ASP A 152 17.06 4.68 28.02
CA ASP A 152 16.95 5.54 29.22
C ASP A 152 15.52 6.01 29.48
N SER A 153 14.71 6.05 28.45
CA SER A 153 13.31 6.48 28.49
C SER A 153 12.30 5.32 28.47
N PHE A 154 12.75 4.07 28.68
CA PHE A 154 11.95 2.86 28.62
C PHE A 154 10.66 2.93 29.45
N GLU A 155 10.75 3.30 30.73
CA GLU A 155 9.57 3.44 31.60
C GLU A 155 8.63 4.56 31.09
N THR A 156 9.18 5.68 30.64
CA THR A 156 8.40 6.81 30.13
C THR A 156 7.62 6.41 28.89
N GLY A 157 8.28 5.76 27.90
CA GLY A 157 7.63 5.29 26.69
C GLY A 157 6.52 4.29 26.95
N MET A 158 6.76 3.33 27.86
CA MET A 158 5.76 2.32 28.24
C MET A 158 4.54 2.94 28.94
N ARG A 159 4.74 3.92 29.82
CA ARG A 159 3.65 4.67 30.45
C ARG A 159 2.84 5.48 29.45
N MET A 160 3.52 6.11 28.46
CA MET A 160 2.84 6.85 27.41
C MET A 160 2.00 5.91 26.53
N LEU A 161 2.55 4.76 26.13
CA LEU A 161 1.80 3.74 25.40
C LEU A 161 0.54 3.30 26.16
N SER A 162 0.67 3.04 27.46
CA SER A 162 -0.48 2.65 28.31
C SER A 162 -1.52 3.76 28.45
N ASP A 163 -1.09 4.99 28.63
CA ASP A 163 -2.00 6.14 28.77
C ASP A 163 -2.83 6.34 27.48
N VAL A 164 -2.17 6.31 26.34
CA VAL A 164 -2.83 6.42 25.03
C VAL A 164 -3.74 5.24 24.72
N ALA A 165 -3.31 4.01 25.05
CA ALA A 165 -4.08 2.80 24.78
C ALA A 165 -5.31 2.64 25.68
N ARG A 166 -5.29 3.22 26.89
CA ARG A 166 -6.30 2.96 27.90
C ARG A 166 -7.20 4.17 28.21
N HIS A 167 -6.69 5.37 27.98
CA HIS A 167 -7.32 6.61 28.43
C HIS A 167 -7.34 7.70 27.35
N PRO A 168 -7.71 7.39 26.08
CA PRO A 168 -7.77 8.44 25.03
C PRO A 168 -8.80 9.50 25.40
N GLY A 169 -8.48 10.74 25.12
CA GLY A 169 -9.31 11.90 25.51
C GLY A 169 -10.54 12.08 24.63
N PHE A 170 -10.47 11.72 23.36
CA PHE A 170 -11.50 11.96 22.36
C PHE A 170 -12.09 13.37 22.44
N ALA A 171 -11.21 14.39 22.53
CA ALA A 171 -11.62 15.78 22.59
C ALA A 171 -12.38 16.18 21.32
N GLN A 172 -13.51 16.87 21.45
CA GLN A 172 -14.38 17.20 20.32
C GLN A 172 -13.63 17.99 19.22
N ALA A 173 -12.74 18.90 19.59
CA ALA A 173 -11.94 19.67 18.63
C ALA A 173 -11.03 18.77 17.79
N GLU A 174 -10.41 17.75 18.40
CA GLU A 174 -9.56 16.78 17.69
C GLU A 174 -10.39 15.84 16.82
N ILE A 175 -11.56 15.41 17.28
CA ILE A 175 -12.51 14.62 16.48
C ILE A 175 -12.88 15.40 15.20
N ASP A 176 -13.24 16.67 15.34
CA ASP A 176 -13.64 17.50 14.20
C ASP A 176 -12.47 17.75 13.25
N ARG A 177 -11.27 17.94 13.77
CA ARG A 177 -10.05 18.12 12.98
C ARG A 177 -9.70 16.84 12.20
N GLN A 178 -9.63 15.69 12.87
CA GLN A 178 -9.31 14.41 12.24
C GLN A 178 -10.38 13.99 11.22
N ARG A 179 -11.66 14.19 11.56
CA ARG A 179 -12.77 13.95 10.62
C ARG A 179 -12.62 14.78 9.33
N GLN A 180 -12.28 16.07 9.44
CA GLN A 180 -12.06 16.92 8.25
C GLN A 180 -10.84 16.47 7.45
N GLN A 181 -9.79 16.01 8.11
CA GLN A 181 -8.62 15.47 7.46
C GLN A 181 -8.95 14.18 6.69
N MET A 182 -9.67 13.23 7.32
CA MET A 182 -10.13 12.00 6.66
C MET A 182 -11.05 12.30 5.47
N LEU A 183 -12.03 13.19 5.63
CA LEU A 183 -12.94 13.59 4.53
C LEU A 183 -12.19 14.26 3.38
N SER A 184 -11.14 15.01 3.68
CA SER A 184 -10.31 15.67 2.66
C SER A 184 -9.43 14.65 1.94
N GLY A 185 -8.80 13.72 2.66
CA GLY A 185 -8.03 12.62 2.11
C GLY A 185 -8.90 11.72 1.21
N LEU A 186 -10.08 11.32 1.70
CA LEU A 186 -10.99 10.47 0.95
C LEU A 186 -11.47 11.12 -0.37
N ARG A 187 -11.65 12.45 -0.41
CA ARG A 187 -11.98 13.15 -1.67
C ARG A 187 -10.85 13.03 -2.70
N VAL A 188 -9.61 13.10 -2.26
CA VAL A 188 -8.44 12.92 -3.13
C VAL A 188 -8.37 11.47 -3.60
N SER A 189 -8.51 10.51 -2.68
CA SER A 189 -8.48 9.08 -3.00
C SER A 189 -9.59 8.66 -3.98
N LEU A 190 -10.79 9.21 -3.84
CA LEU A 190 -11.92 8.91 -4.75
C LEU A 190 -11.74 9.49 -6.17
N ASP A 191 -10.80 10.41 -6.39
CA ASP A 191 -10.42 10.88 -7.75
C ASP A 191 -9.24 10.09 -8.33
N ASP A 192 -8.55 9.29 -7.52
CA ASP A 192 -7.47 8.41 -7.92
C ASP A 192 -8.02 7.09 -8.51
N PRO A 193 -7.76 6.79 -9.80
CA PRO A 193 -8.23 5.56 -10.43
C PRO A 193 -7.73 4.28 -9.77
N GLU A 194 -6.52 4.28 -9.21
CA GLU A 194 -5.92 3.12 -8.54
C GLU A 194 -6.68 2.80 -7.25
N TYR A 195 -6.91 3.79 -6.39
CA TYR A 195 -7.70 3.62 -5.17
C TYR A 195 -9.11 3.12 -5.47
N VAL A 196 -9.75 3.69 -6.50
CA VAL A 196 -11.09 3.28 -6.92
C VAL A 196 -11.09 1.84 -7.42
N ALA A 197 -10.07 1.44 -8.19
CA ALA A 197 -9.95 0.07 -8.71
C ALA A 197 -9.82 -0.94 -7.57
N ASN A 198 -8.96 -0.68 -6.58
CA ASN A 198 -8.78 -1.54 -5.40
C ASN A 198 -10.08 -1.64 -4.60
N SER A 199 -10.69 -0.52 -4.24
CA SER A 199 -11.91 -0.53 -3.43
C SER A 199 -13.10 -1.22 -4.11
N VAL A 200 -13.22 -1.10 -5.45
CA VAL A 200 -14.25 -1.80 -6.21
C VAL A 200 -13.93 -3.28 -6.34
N PHE A 201 -12.65 -3.64 -6.45
CA PHE A 201 -12.19 -5.03 -6.50
C PHE A 201 -12.49 -5.75 -5.18
N ASP A 202 -12.11 -5.18 -4.05
CA ASP A 202 -12.41 -5.74 -2.72
C ASP A 202 -13.91 -5.96 -2.55
N ARG A 203 -14.69 -4.92 -2.87
CA ARG A 203 -16.15 -5.01 -2.79
C ARG A 203 -16.76 -6.06 -3.73
N LEU A 204 -16.13 -6.27 -4.90
CA LEU A 204 -16.57 -7.27 -5.87
C LEU A 204 -16.24 -8.70 -5.41
N VAL A 205 -15.05 -8.90 -4.84
CA VAL A 205 -14.53 -10.20 -4.39
C VAL A 205 -15.14 -10.62 -3.06
N TYR A 206 -15.11 -9.74 -2.07
CA TYR A 206 -15.58 -10.08 -0.72
C TYR A 206 -17.10 -9.86 -0.51
N GLY A 207 -17.76 -9.17 -1.44
CA GLY A 207 -19.18 -8.90 -1.32
C GLY A 207 -19.50 -8.01 -0.11
N PHE A 208 -20.42 -8.43 0.74
CA PHE A 208 -20.79 -7.73 1.98
C PHE A 208 -20.06 -8.27 3.22
N HIS A 209 -19.05 -9.11 3.03
CA HIS A 209 -18.08 -9.40 4.06
C HIS A 209 -17.40 -8.09 4.48
N PRO A 210 -17.05 -7.87 5.75
CA PRO A 210 -16.38 -6.64 6.18
C PRO A 210 -15.15 -6.25 5.35
N TYR A 211 -14.38 -7.23 4.87
CA TYR A 211 -13.20 -6.98 4.03
C TYR A 211 -13.51 -6.37 2.65
N GLY A 212 -14.75 -6.45 2.20
CA GLY A 212 -15.20 -5.78 0.97
C GLY A 212 -15.83 -4.41 1.19
N LEU A 213 -15.87 -3.92 2.42
CA LEU A 213 -16.41 -2.60 2.74
C LEU A 213 -15.27 -1.57 2.82
N PRO A 214 -15.54 -0.28 2.53
CA PRO A 214 -14.51 0.75 2.61
C PRO A 214 -13.93 0.85 4.02
N GLU A 215 -12.68 0.46 4.24
CA GLU A 215 -12.00 0.49 5.54
C GLU A 215 -11.96 1.90 6.14
N THR A 216 -11.68 2.90 5.31
CA THR A 216 -11.64 4.31 5.73
C THR A 216 -13.02 4.96 5.75
N GLY A 217 -14.09 4.17 5.52
CA GLY A 217 -15.47 4.66 5.51
C GLY A 217 -15.89 5.37 4.23
N THR A 218 -17.05 5.98 4.29
CA THR A 218 -17.58 6.87 3.25
C THR A 218 -17.77 8.29 3.79
N PRO A 219 -17.93 9.32 2.92
CA PRO A 219 -18.19 10.68 3.41
C PRO A 219 -19.38 10.74 4.37
N GLU A 220 -20.42 9.94 4.11
CA GLU A 220 -21.63 9.88 4.90
C GLU A 220 -21.41 9.22 6.26
N THR A 221 -20.72 8.06 6.30
CA THR A 221 -20.44 7.33 7.55
C THR A 221 -19.47 8.09 8.43
N ILE A 222 -18.35 8.61 7.89
CA ILE A 222 -17.37 9.43 8.64
C ILE A 222 -18.05 10.67 9.26
N ALA A 223 -18.92 11.35 8.51
CA ALA A 223 -19.65 12.51 9.02
C ALA A 223 -20.62 12.15 10.16
N SER A 224 -21.10 10.90 10.22
CA SER A 224 -22.08 10.42 11.21
C SER A 224 -21.44 9.91 12.51
N ILE A 225 -20.13 9.62 12.53
CA ILE A 225 -19.43 9.12 13.72
C ILE A 225 -19.46 10.19 14.82
N THR A 226 -19.90 9.80 16.00
CA THR A 226 -19.97 10.67 17.17
C THR A 226 -18.87 10.33 18.18
N ARG A 227 -18.66 11.19 19.18
CA ARG A 227 -17.78 10.88 20.31
C ARG A 227 -18.22 9.62 21.06
N ASP A 228 -19.52 9.44 21.24
CA ASP A 228 -20.06 8.28 21.95
C ASP A 228 -19.82 6.98 21.18
N ASP A 229 -19.82 7.00 19.85
CA ASP A 229 -19.43 5.85 19.01
C ASP A 229 -17.96 5.47 19.24
N LEU A 230 -17.05 6.46 19.31
CA LEU A 230 -15.63 6.25 19.59
C LEU A 230 -15.40 5.65 20.97
N VAL A 231 -16.03 6.23 22.00
CA VAL A 231 -15.94 5.72 23.37
C VAL A 231 -16.47 4.30 23.46
N ALA A 232 -17.62 4.00 22.83
CA ALA A 232 -18.22 2.68 22.85
C ALA A 232 -17.36 1.63 22.11
N PHE A 233 -16.72 2.01 21.01
CA PHE A 233 -15.80 1.15 20.26
C PHE A 233 -14.55 0.87 21.09
N HIS A 234 -13.93 1.90 21.65
CA HIS A 234 -12.77 1.78 22.53
C HIS A 234 -13.06 0.88 23.74
N ASP A 235 -14.10 1.18 24.49
CA ASP A 235 -14.49 0.41 25.67
C ASP A 235 -14.76 -1.07 25.39
N ARG A 236 -15.22 -1.38 24.19
CA ARG A 236 -15.54 -2.72 23.76
C ARG A 236 -14.34 -3.52 23.30
N HIS A 237 -13.36 -2.88 22.68
CA HIS A 237 -12.30 -3.58 21.96
C HIS A 237 -10.90 -3.41 22.59
N PHE A 238 -10.64 -2.27 23.26
CA PHE A 238 -9.34 -2.02 23.90
C PHE A 238 -9.30 -2.66 25.27
N VAL A 239 -9.07 -3.96 25.28
CA VAL A 239 -9.03 -4.80 26.48
C VAL A 239 -7.81 -5.72 26.45
N PRO A 240 -7.19 -6.03 27.62
CA PRO A 240 -5.93 -6.76 27.65
C PRO A 240 -6.00 -8.17 27.09
N ASN A 241 -7.13 -8.86 27.30
CA ASN A 241 -7.34 -10.22 26.80
C ASN A 241 -7.60 -10.32 25.29
N GLY A 242 -7.70 -9.20 24.58
CA GLY A 242 -7.75 -9.06 23.13
C GLY A 242 -6.51 -8.41 22.53
N ALA A 243 -5.47 -8.19 23.33
CA ALA A 243 -4.30 -7.44 22.95
C ALA A 243 -2.99 -8.24 23.04
N ILE A 244 -2.02 -7.85 22.22
CA ILE A 244 -0.66 -8.39 22.20
C ILE A 244 0.31 -7.22 22.29
N LEU A 245 1.23 -7.24 23.26
CA LEU A 245 2.28 -6.25 23.44
C LEU A 245 3.64 -6.85 23.09
N ALA A 246 4.28 -6.38 22.06
CA ALA A 246 5.70 -6.66 21.80
C ALA A 246 6.58 -5.56 22.39
N ILE A 247 7.66 -5.96 23.03
CA ILE A 247 8.73 -5.12 23.57
C ILE A 247 10.03 -5.64 22.96
N VAL A 248 10.64 -4.85 22.08
CA VAL A 248 11.80 -5.27 21.29
C VAL A 248 12.91 -4.25 21.46
N GLY A 249 14.09 -4.70 21.84
CA GLY A 249 15.24 -3.79 21.95
C GLY A 249 16.23 -4.13 23.04
N ASP A 250 16.91 -3.11 23.52
CA ASP A 250 17.96 -3.23 24.54
C ASP A 250 17.38 -3.32 25.97
N VAL A 251 16.68 -4.40 26.21
CA VAL A 251 16.10 -4.76 27.53
C VAL A 251 16.34 -6.23 27.81
N THR A 252 16.29 -6.61 29.08
CA THR A 252 16.17 -8.01 29.47
C THR A 252 14.70 -8.46 29.47
N ALA A 253 14.47 -9.76 29.36
CA ALA A 253 13.12 -10.30 29.41
C ALA A 253 12.41 -9.94 30.72
N ASP A 254 13.09 -10.05 31.85
CA ASP A 254 12.49 -9.73 33.15
C ASP A 254 12.14 -8.24 33.28
N GLU A 255 13.05 -7.32 32.83
CA GLU A 255 12.73 -5.88 32.79
C GLU A 255 11.48 -5.60 31.94
N ALA A 256 11.37 -6.24 30.76
CA ALA A 256 10.22 -6.09 29.88
C ALA A 256 8.91 -6.58 30.54
N PHE A 257 8.90 -7.77 31.11
CA PHE A 257 7.70 -8.34 31.75
C PHE A 257 7.31 -7.63 33.03
N ASP A 258 8.27 -7.26 33.88
CA ASP A 258 8.00 -6.53 35.12
C ASP A 258 7.42 -5.14 34.81
N MET A 259 7.96 -4.46 33.78
CA MET A 259 7.42 -3.18 33.36
C MET A 259 6.01 -3.33 32.75
N ALA A 260 5.79 -4.32 31.87
CA ALA A 260 4.46 -4.59 31.33
C ALA A 260 3.45 -4.89 32.44
N LYS A 261 3.84 -5.71 33.44
CA LYS A 261 2.99 -5.98 34.60
C LYS A 261 2.72 -4.75 35.45
N LYS A 262 3.73 -3.88 35.66
CA LYS A 262 3.62 -2.63 36.42
C LYS A 262 2.64 -1.65 35.77
N VAL A 263 2.64 -1.59 34.43
CA VAL A 263 1.94 -0.54 33.67
C VAL A 263 0.57 -1.02 33.15
N PHE A 264 0.44 -2.31 32.81
CA PHE A 264 -0.78 -2.88 32.23
C PHE A 264 -1.46 -3.91 33.14
N GLY A 265 -0.89 -4.26 34.30
CA GLY A 265 -1.42 -5.33 35.15
C GLY A 265 -2.79 -5.06 35.76
N ASP A 266 -3.17 -3.81 35.92
CA ASP A 266 -4.47 -3.34 36.38
C ASP A 266 -5.46 -3.03 35.23
N TRP A 267 -5.10 -3.27 33.98
CA TRP A 267 -6.00 -3.11 32.84
C TRP A 267 -7.10 -4.17 32.91
N GLU A 268 -8.35 -3.72 33.00
CA GLU A 268 -9.50 -4.59 33.25
C GLU A 268 -9.85 -5.42 32.01
N THR A 269 -10.09 -6.72 32.25
CA THR A 269 -10.58 -7.65 31.22
C THR A 269 -12.07 -7.44 30.98
N ARG A 270 -12.49 -7.66 29.73
CA ARG A 270 -13.92 -7.70 29.36
C ARG A 270 -14.17 -8.85 28.37
N ASP A 271 -15.42 -9.24 28.24
CA ASP A 271 -15.81 -10.21 27.22
C ASP A 271 -15.60 -9.65 25.83
N LEU A 272 -14.79 -10.35 25.04
CA LEU A 272 -14.56 -9.98 23.64
C LEU A 272 -15.79 -10.33 22.81
N PRO A 273 -16.24 -9.43 21.93
CA PRO A 273 -17.33 -9.74 21.01
C PRO A 273 -16.94 -10.88 20.07
N THR A 274 -17.81 -11.87 19.92
CA THR A 274 -17.66 -12.87 18.88
C THR A 274 -17.96 -12.21 17.54
N GLN A 275 -16.97 -12.09 16.68
CA GLN A 275 -17.16 -11.60 15.31
C GLN A 275 -17.69 -12.75 14.44
N LEU A 276 -18.92 -12.61 13.97
CA LEU A 276 -19.53 -13.52 12.99
C LEU A 276 -19.70 -12.77 11.69
N PHE A 277 -18.92 -13.13 10.70
CA PHE A 277 -18.97 -12.53 9.38
C PHE A 277 -19.87 -13.31 8.42
N ILE A 278 -20.49 -12.60 7.50
CA ILE A 278 -21.16 -13.22 6.35
C ILE A 278 -20.06 -13.77 5.45
N ALA A 279 -20.14 -15.03 5.07
CA ALA A 279 -19.16 -15.60 4.15
C ALA A 279 -19.07 -14.80 2.85
N PRO A 280 -17.88 -14.60 2.30
CA PRO A 280 -17.73 -14.01 0.97
C PRO A 280 -18.54 -14.80 -0.08
N PRO A 281 -19.00 -14.15 -1.15
CA PRO A 281 -19.70 -14.86 -2.22
C PRO A 281 -18.78 -15.85 -2.92
N ASP A 282 -19.35 -16.91 -3.47
CA ASP A 282 -18.59 -17.81 -4.36
C ASP A 282 -18.02 -17.01 -5.53
N PRO A 283 -16.78 -17.33 -5.98
CA PRO A 283 -16.18 -16.67 -7.13
C PRO A 283 -17.10 -16.75 -8.36
N THR A 284 -17.44 -15.60 -8.90
CA THR A 284 -18.26 -15.49 -10.12
C THR A 284 -17.49 -14.65 -11.13
N ARG A 285 -17.70 -14.96 -12.41
CA ARG A 285 -17.10 -14.17 -13.48
C ARG A 285 -17.88 -12.84 -13.65
N ARG A 286 -17.51 -11.82 -12.87
CA ARG A 286 -18.10 -10.48 -12.97
C ARG A 286 -17.09 -9.48 -13.48
N VAL A 287 -17.56 -8.54 -14.29
CA VAL A 287 -16.77 -7.43 -14.82
C VAL A 287 -17.45 -6.12 -14.48
N VAL A 288 -16.75 -5.25 -13.76
CA VAL A 288 -17.19 -3.91 -13.42
C VAL A 288 -16.29 -2.89 -14.10
N VAL A 289 -16.91 -1.99 -14.87
CA VAL A 289 -16.23 -0.87 -15.52
C VAL A 289 -16.64 0.41 -14.82
N VAL A 290 -15.71 1.07 -14.15
CA VAL A 290 -15.92 2.41 -13.60
C VAL A 290 -15.50 3.43 -14.65
N ASN A 291 -16.46 4.20 -15.16
CA ASN A 291 -16.20 5.17 -16.19
C ASN A 291 -15.64 6.48 -15.62
N LYS A 292 -14.39 6.78 -15.94
CA LYS A 292 -13.68 8.04 -15.66
C LYS A 292 -13.26 8.65 -17.02
N PRO A 293 -14.10 9.52 -17.63
CA PRO A 293 -13.91 9.96 -19.02
C PRO A 293 -12.62 10.75 -19.30
N ASP A 294 -12.02 11.34 -18.28
CA ASP A 294 -10.81 12.14 -18.34
C ASP A 294 -9.52 11.30 -18.13
N ALA A 295 -9.67 10.01 -17.81
CA ALA A 295 -8.53 9.12 -17.65
C ALA A 295 -7.89 8.77 -19.00
N VAL A 296 -6.56 8.86 -19.07
CA VAL A 296 -5.75 8.49 -20.25
C VAL A 296 -5.29 7.04 -20.20
N GLN A 297 -5.30 6.44 -19.03
CA GLN A 297 -4.97 5.04 -18.79
C GLN A 297 -6.17 4.31 -18.23
N THR A 298 -6.12 2.98 -18.27
CA THR A 298 -7.08 2.10 -17.62
C THR A 298 -6.36 1.34 -16.53
N GLU A 299 -6.86 1.47 -15.29
CA GLU A 299 -6.50 0.58 -14.19
C GLU A 299 -7.20 -0.76 -14.38
N VAL A 300 -6.49 -1.84 -14.17
CA VAL A 300 -6.93 -3.22 -14.38
C VAL A 300 -6.68 -4.01 -13.10
N ARG A 301 -7.75 -4.59 -12.54
CA ARG A 301 -7.69 -5.55 -11.44
C ARG A 301 -8.36 -6.85 -11.87
N VAL A 302 -7.68 -7.97 -11.65
CA VAL A 302 -8.15 -9.30 -12.06
C VAL A 302 -7.83 -10.31 -10.97
N GLY A 303 -8.85 -10.93 -10.40
CA GLY A 303 -8.63 -11.88 -9.33
C GLY A 303 -9.89 -12.51 -8.77
N HIS A 304 -9.79 -13.10 -7.61
CA HIS A 304 -10.91 -13.73 -6.90
C HIS A 304 -10.56 -13.99 -5.44
N ILE A 305 -11.53 -14.45 -4.66
CA ILE A 305 -11.35 -14.85 -3.26
C ILE A 305 -10.20 -15.85 -3.11
N GLY A 306 -9.38 -15.67 -2.09
CA GLY A 306 -8.18 -16.45 -1.80
C GLY A 306 -8.31 -17.30 -0.55
N ILE A 307 -7.22 -17.39 0.20
CA ILE A 307 -7.09 -18.21 1.41
C ILE A 307 -6.75 -17.36 2.64
N PRO A 308 -7.16 -17.78 3.86
CA PRO A 308 -6.75 -17.07 5.07
C PRO A 308 -5.26 -17.28 5.38
N ARG A 309 -4.69 -16.35 6.17
CA ARG A 309 -3.26 -16.37 6.53
C ARG A 309 -2.78 -17.66 7.20
N LYS A 310 -3.62 -18.31 7.97
CA LYS A 310 -3.29 -19.57 8.66
C LYS A 310 -3.46 -20.83 7.82
N HIS A 311 -3.81 -20.71 6.51
CA HIS A 311 -3.99 -21.87 5.64
C HIS A 311 -2.69 -22.69 5.54
N PRO A 312 -2.72 -24.04 5.62
CA PRO A 312 -1.51 -24.86 5.56
C PRO A 312 -0.72 -24.70 4.25
N ASP A 313 -1.40 -24.47 3.14
CA ASP A 313 -0.79 -24.27 1.82
C ASP A 313 -0.32 -22.82 1.58
N TYR A 314 -0.38 -21.94 2.58
CA TYR A 314 0.00 -20.52 2.45
C TYR A 314 1.34 -20.33 1.73
N MET A 315 2.39 -21.09 2.09
CA MET A 315 3.72 -20.90 1.50
C MET A 315 3.77 -21.31 0.04
N ALA A 316 3.12 -22.41 -0.33
CA ALA A 316 3.07 -22.87 -1.71
C ALA A 316 2.25 -21.91 -2.59
N VAL A 317 1.11 -21.41 -2.09
CA VAL A 317 0.28 -20.43 -2.78
C VAL A 317 1.02 -19.09 -2.92
N ASN A 318 1.70 -18.62 -1.87
CA ASN A 318 2.52 -17.40 -1.91
C ASN A 318 3.58 -17.49 -3.03
N LEU A 319 4.30 -18.61 -3.11
CA LEU A 319 5.30 -18.80 -4.17
C LEU A 319 4.65 -18.89 -5.56
N ALA A 320 3.47 -19.53 -5.70
CA ALA A 320 2.75 -19.58 -6.97
C ALA A 320 2.35 -18.18 -7.48
N ILE A 321 1.78 -17.34 -6.59
CA ILE A 321 1.40 -15.96 -6.93
C ILE A 321 2.65 -15.12 -7.21
N ARG A 322 3.74 -15.34 -6.49
CA ARG A 322 5.00 -14.64 -6.71
C ARG A 322 5.63 -14.98 -8.08
N ILE A 323 5.56 -16.22 -8.52
CA ILE A 323 5.95 -16.61 -9.88
C ILE A 323 5.07 -15.90 -10.92
N LEU A 324 3.78 -15.75 -10.66
CA LEU A 324 2.86 -15.02 -11.53
C LEU A 324 3.22 -13.53 -11.62
N GLY A 325 3.38 -12.85 -10.48
CA GLY A 325 3.48 -11.40 -10.46
C GLY A 325 4.25 -10.75 -9.31
N GLY A 326 5.05 -11.50 -8.52
CA GLY A 326 5.67 -10.94 -7.31
C GLY A 326 6.87 -10.00 -7.54
N GLU A 327 7.63 -10.18 -8.61
CA GLU A 327 8.92 -9.49 -8.82
C GLU A 327 9.09 -9.07 -10.29
N GLY A 328 10.07 -8.21 -10.59
CA GLY A 328 10.35 -7.74 -11.95
C GLY A 328 10.76 -8.81 -12.98
N SER A 329 11.09 -10.03 -12.55
CA SER A 329 11.36 -11.19 -13.41
C SER A 329 10.16 -12.13 -13.57
N ASN A 330 9.05 -11.85 -12.92
CA ASN A 330 7.83 -12.66 -12.94
C ASN A 330 7.15 -12.72 -14.32
N ARG A 331 6.18 -13.63 -14.47
CA ARG A 331 5.51 -13.87 -15.75
C ARG A 331 4.74 -12.65 -16.25
N LEU A 332 3.97 -11.98 -15.41
CA LEU A 332 3.18 -10.80 -15.82
C LEU A 332 4.08 -9.65 -16.28
N HIS A 333 5.14 -9.36 -15.53
CA HIS A 333 6.08 -8.32 -15.90
C HIS A 333 6.80 -8.67 -17.22
N GLN A 334 7.23 -9.91 -17.39
CA GLN A 334 7.87 -10.37 -18.63
C GLN A 334 6.94 -10.23 -19.84
N VAL A 335 5.70 -10.69 -19.72
CA VAL A 335 4.74 -10.68 -20.84
C VAL A 335 4.25 -9.27 -21.15
N LEU A 336 3.82 -8.51 -20.13
CA LEU A 336 3.15 -7.23 -20.35
C LEU A 336 4.15 -6.09 -20.59
N ARG A 337 5.26 -6.05 -19.86
CA ARG A 337 6.25 -4.98 -19.95
C ARG A 337 7.39 -5.31 -20.90
N THR A 338 8.14 -6.40 -20.63
CA THR A 338 9.40 -6.66 -21.32
C THR A 338 9.17 -7.05 -22.79
N GLN A 339 8.21 -7.94 -23.06
CA GLN A 339 7.96 -8.44 -24.42
C GLN A 339 7.01 -7.55 -25.22
N ARG A 340 6.03 -6.93 -24.59
CA ARG A 340 4.94 -6.21 -25.27
C ARG A 340 4.94 -4.71 -25.07
N GLY A 341 5.60 -4.16 -24.04
CA GLY A 341 5.62 -2.73 -23.77
C GLY A 341 4.23 -2.11 -23.51
N LEU A 342 3.33 -2.89 -22.89
CA LEU A 342 1.94 -2.49 -22.68
C LEU A 342 1.75 -1.71 -21.39
N THR A 343 2.63 -1.89 -20.42
CA THR A 343 2.57 -1.26 -19.10
C THR A 343 3.96 -0.89 -18.60
N TYR A 344 4.01 -0.02 -17.60
CA TYR A 344 5.24 0.24 -16.85
C TYR A 344 5.53 -0.87 -15.81
N GLY A 345 4.49 -1.48 -15.23
CA GLY A 345 4.58 -2.56 -14.26
C GLY A 345 3.31 -3.38 -14.19
N ALA A 346 3.45 -4.66 -13.86
CA ALA A 346 2.34 -5.56 -13.58
C ALA A 346 2.73 -6.45 -12.41
N GLN A 347 1.82 -6.63 -11.47
CA GLN A 347 2.05 -7.40 -10.26
C GLN A 347 0.92 -8.41 -10.04
N ALA A 348 1.18 -9.42 -9.25
CA ALA A 348 0.17 -10.28 -8.66
C ALA A 348 0.47 -10.41 -7.17
N ASN A 349 -0.54 -10.19 -6.37
CA ASN A 349 -0.47 -10.20 -4.92
C ASN A 349 -1.48 -11.20 -4.35
N MET A 350 -1.31 -11.53 -3.11
CA MET A 350 -2.33 -12.17 -2.32
C MET A 350 -2.44 -11.47 -0.98
N ASP A 351 -3.60 -10.97 -0.68
CA ASP A 351 -3.93 -10.54 0.66
C ASP A 351 -4.44 -11.73 1.46
N THR A 352 -3.83 -11.94 2.62
CA THR A 352 -4.19 -13.05 3.51
C THR A 352 -4.49 -12.50 4.88
N LEU A 353 -5.76 -12.35 5.14
CA LEU A 353 -6.29 -11.83 6.40
C LEU A 353 -6.68 -12.97 7.35
N LYS A 354 -7.30 -12.64 8.46
CA LYS A 354 -7.60 -13.61 9.53
C LYS A 354 -8.66 -14.63 9.11
N ASP A 355 -9.72 -14.19 8.46
CA ASP A 355 -10.87 -15.01 8.08
C ASP A 355 -10.74 -15.58 6.67
N THR A 356 -10.30 -14.77 5.73
CA THR A 356 -10.12 -15.12 4.32
C THR A 356 -9.08 -14.22 3.68
N GLY A 357 -8.94 -14.28 2.36
CA GLY A 357 -8.03 -13.44 1.57
C GLY A 357 -8.47 -13.35 0.12
N ASP A 358 -7.62 -12.79 -0.73
CA ASP A 358 -7.82 -12.76 -2.18
C ASP A 358 -6.54 -13.06 -2.96
N PHE A 359 -6.70 -13.20 -4.26
CA PHE A 359 -5.64 -13.22 -5.25
C PHE A 359 -5.94 -12.15 -6.28
N GLU A 360 -5.03 -11.21 -6.45
CA GLU A 360 -5.18 -10.09 -7.35
C GLU A 360 -3.99 -9.96 -8.30
N ALA A 361 -4.27 -9.75 -9.59
CA ALA A 361 -3.31 -9.23 -10.55
C ALA A 361 -3.69 -7.79 -10.89
N GLU A 362 -2.71 -6.90 -10.78
CA GLU A 362 -2.89 -5.48 -10.97
C GLU A 362 -1.93 -4.89 -11.99
N THR A 363 -2.41 -3.95 -12.76
CA THR A 363 -1.61 -3.15 -13.69
C THR A 363 -2.40 -1.94 -14.19
N ASN A 364 -1.69 -0.99 -14.79
CA ASN A 364 -2.31 0.03 -15.61
C ASN A 364 -1.78 -0.02 -17.04
N THR A 365 -2.57 0.44 -17.98
CA THR A 365 -2.18 0.46 -19.39
C THR A 365 -2.87 1.60 -20.15
N ARG A 366 -2.36 1.96 -21.32
CA ARG A 366 -3.09 2.85 -22.23
C ARG A 366 -4.43 2.22 -22.63
N SER A 367 -5.46 3.03 -22.72
CA SER A 367 -6.84 2.56 -22.93
C SER A 367 -7.01 1.67 -24.17
N GLU A 368 -6.23 1.92 -25.25
CA GLU A 368 -6.29 1.14 -26.49
C GLU A 368 -5.75 -0.29 -26.33
N ALA A 369 -4.99 -0.56 -25.27
CA ALA A 369 -4.38 -1.87 -24.99
C ALA A 369 -5.13 -2.66 -23.91
N THR A 370 -6.20 -2.12 -23.32
CA THR A 370 -6.91 -2.73 -22.18
C THR A 370 -7.35 -4.16 -22.47
N GLY A 371 -7.93 -4.43 -23.62
CA GLY A 371 -8.37 -5.79 -24.00
C GLY A 371 -7.21 -6.77 -24.16
N GLU A 372 -6.10 -6.33 -24.75
CA GLU A 372 -4.90 -7.18 -24.90
C GLU A 372 -4.29 -7.52 -23.54
N VAL A 373 -4.13 -6.50 -22.67
CA VAL A 373 -3.60 -6.68 -21.31
C VAL A 373 -4.47 -7.64 -20.51
N LEU A 374 -5.80 -7.43 -20.50
CA LEU A 374 -6.73 -8.32 -19.80
C LEU A 374 -6.62 -9.77 -20.28
N ARG A 375 -6.55 -9.99 -21.59
CA ARG A 375 -6.38 -11.34 -22.16
C ARG A 375 -5.08 -11.98 -21.69
N LEU A 376 -3.97 -11.24 -21.74
CA LEU A 376 -2.65 -11.76 -21.36
C LEU A 376 -2.58 -12.10 -19.85
N ILE A 377 -3.19 -11.30 -18.98
CA ILE A 377 -3.30 -11.63 -17.55
C ILE A 377 -4.05 -12.95 -17.36
N VAL A 378 -5.22 -13.09 -17.98
CA VAL A 378 -6.03 -14.32 -17.88
C VAL A 378 -5.31 -15.53 -18.46
N ASP A 379 -4.59 -15.35 -19.58
CA ASP A 379 -3.78 -16.41 -20.19
C ASP A 379 -2.68 -16.90 -19.22
N GLU A 380 -2.02 -16.00 -18.47
CA GLU A 380 -1.00 -16.38 -17.49
C GLU A 380 -1.59 -17.08 -16.24
N PHE A 381 -2.79 -16.71 -15.79
CA PHE A 381 -3.51 -17.48 -14.78
C PHE A 381 -3.79 -18.92 -15.25
N TRP A 382 -4.30 -19.07 -16.48
CA TRP A 382 -4.53 -20.39 -17.09
C TRP A 382 -3.23 -21.17 -17.25
N ARG A 383 -2.17 -20.50 -17.64
CA ARG A 383 -0.86 -21.12 -17.83
C ARG A 383 -0.31 -21.64 -16.52
N LEU A 384 -0.38 -20.84 -15.43
CA LEU A 384 0.07 -21.26 -14.10
C LEU A 384 -0.73 -22.49 -13.60
N GLN A 385 -2.02 -22.57 -13.91
CA GLN A 385 -2.86 -23.71 -13.51
C GLN A 385 -2.57 -24.98 -14.35
N ARG A 386 -2.31 -24.84 -15.66
CA ARG A 386 -2.22 -25.96 -16.60
C ARG A 386 -0.81 -26.46 -16.84
N GLU A 387 0.16 -25.56 -16.84
CA GLU A 387 1.55 -25.87 -17.11
C GLU A 387 2.35 -25.98 -15.81
N ARG A 388 3.25 -26.96 -15.78
CA ARG A 388 4.20 -27.08 -14.68
C ARG A 388 5.20 -25.94 -14.74
N VAL A 389 5.44 -25.26 -13.62
CA VAL A 389 6.43 -24.18 -13.54
C VAL A 389 7.85 -24.74 -13.77
N HIS A 390 8.71 -23.93 -14.36
CA HIS A 390 10.12 -24.29 -14.50
C HIS A 390 10.82 -24.28 -13.14
N GLU A 391 11.78 -25.20 -12.95
CA GLU A 391 12.61 -25.26 -11.74
C GLU A 391 13.32 -23.91 -11.46
N VAL A 392 13.71 -23.19 -12.53
CA VAL A 392 14.36 -21.87 -12.42
C VAL A 392 13.40 -20.82 -11.88
N GLU A 393 12.14 -20.78 -12.35
CA GLU A 393 11.13 -19.83 -11.86
C GLU A 393 10.89 -20.02 -10.36
N LEU A 394 10.77 -21.28 -9.92
CA LEU A 394 10.61 -21.59 -8.49
C LEU A 394 11.88 -21.27 -7.69
N ALA A 395 13.06 -21.56 -8.24
CA ALA A 395 14.32 -21.26 -7.58
C ALA A 395 14.53 -19.75 -7.40
N ASP A 396 14.18 -18.94 -8.39
CA ASP A 396 14.26 -17.49 -8.34
C ASP A 396 13.29 -16.91 -7.29
N ALA A 397 12.04 -17.38 -7.26
CA ALA A 397 11.04 -16.96 -6.26
C ALA A 397 11.47 -17.32 -4.83
N LYS A 398 12.04 -18.53 -4.64
CA LYS A 398 12.61 -18.94 -3.34
C LYS A 398 13.81 -18.11 -2.95
N ALA A 399 14.73 -17.86 -3.88
CA ALA A 399 15.93 -17.07 -3.65
C ALA A 399 15.58 -15.65 -3.23
N TYR A 400 14.56 -15.05 -3.85
CA TYR A 400 14.07 -13.73 -3.46
C TYR A 400 13.53 -13.73 -2.03
N LEU A 401 12.59 -14.63 -1.69
CA LEU A 401 12.00 -14.70 -0.35
C LEU A 401 13.04 -14.97 0.74
N THR A 402 13.93 -15.92 0.50
CA THR A 402 14.97 -16.27 1.48
C THR A 402 16.07 -15.24 1.57
N GLY A 403 16.36 -14.54 0.47
CA GLY A 403 17.36 -13.48 0.39
C GLY A 403 16.90 -12.14 0.97
N SER A 404 15.61 -11.82 0.85
CA SER A 404 15.02 -10.60 1.44
C SER A 404 14.62 -10.79 2.91
N PHE A 405 14.48 -12.01 3.40
CA PHE A 405 14.09 -12.28 4.78
C PHE A 405 14.93 -11.55 5.84
N PRO A 406 16.27 -11.46 5.73
CA PRO A 406 17.08 -10.69 6.68
C PRO A 406 16.64 -9.26 6.87
N LEU A 407 16.16 -8.60 5.80
CA LEU A 407 15.68 -7.21 5.85
C LEU A 407 14.40 -7.08 6.68
N THR A 408 13.62 -8.17 6.80
CA THR A 408 12.37 -8.17 7.60
C THR A 408 12.60 -8.35 9.09
N ILE A 409 13.85 -8.57 9.53
CA ILE A 409 14.26 -8.73 10.92
C ILE A 409 15.50 -7.89 11.25
N GLU A 410 15.74 -6.80 10.50
CA GLU A 410 16.90 -5.92 10.66
C GLU A 410 16.68 -4.88 11.77
N THR A 411 15.47 -4.38 11.92
CA THR A 411 15.15 -3.34 12.91
C THR A 411 14.24 -3.87 14.00
N PRO A 412 14.29 -3.30 15.23
CA PRO A 412 13.37 -3.66 16.31
C PRO A 412 11.89 -3.60 15.89
N GLU A 413 11.50 -2.56 15.14
CA GLU A 413 10.15 -2.44 14.60
C GLU A 413 9.78 -3.61 13.67
N SER A 414 10.66 -3.97 12.73
CA SER A 414 10.45 -5.09 11.80
C SER A 414 10.35 -6.42 12.55
N ILE A 415 11.19 -6.63 13.57
CA ILE A 415 11.16 -7.81 14.43
C ILE A 415 9.84 -7.87 15.19
N ALA A 416 9.41 -6.75 15.80
CA ALA A 416 8.12 -6.64 16.49
C ALA A 416 6.97 -7.06 15.58
N MET A 417 6.94 -6.53 14.34
CA MET A 417 5.92 -6.88 13.35
C MET A 417 5.87 -8.38 13.05
N GLN A 418 7.00 -9.05 12.89
CA GLN A 418 7.02 -10.49 12.63
C GLN A 418 6.42 -11.29 13.79
N VAL A 419 6.81 -10.97 15.02
CA VAL A 419 6.33 -11.70 16.21
C VAL A 419 4.84 -11.48 16.43
N VAL A 420 4.39 -10.23 16.41
CA VAL A 420 2.97 -9.94 16.66
C VAL A 420 2.07 -10.49 15.56
N ASN A 421 2.52 -10.52 14.31
CA ASN A 421 1.78 -11.16 13.22
C ASN A 421 1.61 -12.67 13.44
N VAL A 422 2.67 -13.37 13.84
CA VAL A 422 2.60 -14.80 14.13
C VAL A 422 1.58 -15.07 15.24
N LEU A 423 1.59 -14.29 16.30
CA LEU A 423 0.65 -14.43 17.42
C LEU A 423 -0.77 -14.04 17.03
N PHE A 424 -0.94 -12.93 16.34
CA PHE A 424 -2.24 -12.41 15.94
C PHE A 424 -3.00 -13.36 15.02
N TYR A 425 -2.31 -13.94 14.04
CA TYR A 425 -2.90 -14.93 13.14
C TYR A 425 -2.94 -16.35 13.72
N GLY A 426 -2.46 -16.57 14.96
CA GLY A 426 -2.43 -17.87 15.61
C GLY A 426 -1.55 -18.87 14.86
N LEU A 427 -0.44 -18.42 14.30
CA LEU A 427 0.51 -19.26 13.57
C LEU A 427 1.47 -19.95 14.54
N PRO A 428 2.02 -21.12 14.18
CA PRO A 428 3.07 -21.76 14.95
C PRO A 428 4.30 -20.87 15.10
N LEU A 429 4.80 -20.71 16.32
CA LEU A 429 5.94 -19.83 16.63
C LEU A 429 7.26 -20.26 15.96
N ASP A 430 7.41 -21.54 15.68
CA ASP A 430 8.55 -22.10 14.95
C ASP A 430 8.68 -21.52 13.53
N GLN A 431 7.61 -20.90 12.98
CA GLN A 431 7.67 -20.22 11.69
C GLN A 431 8.69 -19.09 11.65
N LEU A 432 8.93 -18.42 12.80
CA LEU A 432 9.94 -17.36 12.89
C LEU A 432 11.35 -17.90 12.65
N GLN A 433 11.65 -19.12 13.09
CA GLN A 433 12.96 -19.75 12.92
C GLN A 433 13.05 -20.58 11.63
N SER A 434 11.96 -21.21 11.19
CA SER A 434 11.92 -22.17 10.08
C SER A 434 11.48 -21.56 8.74
N PHE A 435 11.39 -20.23 8.63
CA PHE A 435 10.88 -19.56 7.41
C PHE A 435 11.60 -20.01 6.14
N ARG A 436 12.94 -19.97 6.14
CA ARG A 436 13.76 -20.35 4.98
C ARG A 436 13.61 -21.82 4.63
N GLU A 437 13.53 -22.69 5.63
CA GLU A 437 13.34 -24.13 5.44
C GLU A 437 11.98 -24.40 4.78
N ARG A 438 10.94 -23.75 5.28
CA ARG A 438 9.57 -23.87 4.73
C ARG A 438 9.47 -23.35 3.30
N VAL A 439 10.11 -22.23 2.97
CA VAL A 439 10.20 -21.72 1.59
C VAL A 439 10.91 -22.74 0.70
N ASN A 440 12.06 -23.27 1.14
CA ASN A 440 12.86 -24.19 0.36
C ASN A 440 12.21 -25.58 0.21
N ALA A 441 11.34 -25.99 1.12
CA ALA A 441 10.63 -27.28 1.08
C ALA A 441 9.58 -27.35 -0.04
N VAL A 442 9.04 -26.22 -0.50
CA VAL A 442 8.02 -26.21 -1.56
C VAL A 442 8.59 -26.74 -2.87
N THR A 443 7.88 -27.66 -3.51
CA THR A 443 8.26 -28.28 -4.77
C THR A 443 7.49 -27.71 -5.96
N VAL A 444 7.95 -28.00 -7.18
CA VAL A 444 7.19 -27.66 -8.40
C VAL A 444 5.82 -28.35 -8.43
N ASP A 445 5.73 -29.56 -7.87
CA ASP A 445 4.48 -30.30 -7.77
C ASP A 445 3.50 -29.65 -6.77
N ASP A 446 4.01 -29.06 -5.68
CA ASP A 446 3.19 -28.27 -4.77
C ASP A 446 2.62 -27.03 -5.46
N ILE A 447 3.44 -26.30 -6.24
CA ILE A 447 2.97 -25.15 -7.02
C ILE A 447 1.86 -25.57 -7.98
N GLN A 448 2.05 -26.68 -8.72
CA GLN A 448 1.04 -27.16 -9.65
C GLN A 448 -0.25 -27.61 -8.95
N ARG A 449 -0.14 -28.25 -7.78
CA ARG A 449 -1.27 -28.66 -6.95
C ARG A 449 -2.07 -27.45 -6.48
N VAL A 450 -1.41 -26.49 -5.83
CA VAL A 450 -2.11 -25.30 -5.28
C VAL A 450 -2.68 -24.41 -6.38
N ALA A 451 -2.00 -24.31 -7.53
CA ALA A 451 -2.53 -23.56 -8.66
C ALA A 451 -3.84 -24.18 -9.21
N ARG A 452 -3.93 -25.52 -9.25
CA ARG A 452 -5.17 -26.22 -9.66
C ARG A 452 -6.28 -26.13 -8.60
N GLU A 453 -5.92 -26.15 -7.34
CA GLU A 453 -6.85 -26.16 -6.24
C GLU A 453 -7.45 -24.79 -5.96
N PHE A 454 -6.60 -23.75 -5.89
CA PHE A 454 -7.02 -22.43 -5.42
C PHE A 454 -7.23 -21.40 -6.53
N LEU A 455 -6.50 -21.45 -7.64
CA LEU A 455 -6.71 -20.50 -8.74
C LEU A 455 -7.94 -20.89 -9.57
N ARG A 456 -8.79 -19.89 -9.83
CA ARG A 456 -10.06 -20.06 -10.59
C ARG A 456 -10.07 -19.15 -11.82
N PRO A 457 -9.24 -19.40 -12.85
CA PRO A 457 -9.18 -18.53 -14.02
C PRO A 457 -10.48 -18.50 -14.85
N ASP A 458 -11.39 -19.44 -14.61
CA ASP A 458 -12.76 -19.45 -15.16
C ASP A 458 -13.75 -18.53 -14.42
N ARG A 459 -13.40 -18.05 -13.23
CA ARG A 459 -14.26 -17.29 -12.32
C ARG A 459 -13.62 -15.98 -11.82
N LEU A 460 -12.79 -15.36 -12.66
CA LEU A 460 -12.10 -14.12 -12.32
C LEU A 460 -13.08 -12.95 -12.27
N SER A 461 -13.05 -12.21 -11.17
CA SER A 461 -13.61 -10.86 -11.07
C SER A 461 -12.66 -9.89 -11.76
N VAL A 462 -13.21 -8.95 -12.51
CA VAL A 462 -12.43 -7.95 -13.27
C VAL A 462 -12.97 -6.57 -12.95
N VAL A 463 -12.07 -5.67 -12.59
CA VAL A 463 -12.37 -4.23 -12.44
C VAL A 463 -11.53 -3.44 -13.41
N LEU A 464 -12.16 -2.54 -14.15
CA LEU A 464 -11.54 -1.63 -15.09
C LEU A 464 -11.96 -0.20 -14.74
N VAL A 465 -11.00 0.66 -14.41
CA VAL A 465 -11.26 2.08 -14.14
C VAL A 465 -10.58 2.92 -15.19
N GLY A 466 -11.35 3.68 -15.96
CA GLY A 466 -10.79 4.49 -17.03
C GLY A 466 -11.86 5.04 -17.99
N ASN A 467 -11.44 5.56 -19.15
CA ASN A 467 -12.36 6.04 -20.18
C ASN A 467 -13.02 4.87 -20.90
N ALA A 468 -14.20 4.45 -20.42
CA ALA A 468 -14.95 3.29 -20.96
C ALA A 468 -15.15 3.37 -22.48
N LYS A 469 -15.35 4.56 -23.05
CA LYS A 469 -15.54 4.73 -24.51
C LYS A 469 -14.32 4.31 -25.32
N ALA A 470 -13.13 4.37 -24.74
CA ALA A 470 -11.88 4.05 -25.43
C ALA A 470 -11.60 2.53 -25.47
N PHE A 471 -12.12 1.74 -24.53
CA PHE A 471 -11.77 0.32 -24.42
C PHE A 471 -12.95 -0.66 -24.38
N ALA A 472 -14.18 -0.24 -24.08
CA ALA A 472 -15.30 -1.16 -23.88
C ALA A 472 -15.58 -2.08 -25.09
N SER A 473 -15.37 -1.60 -26.32
CA SER A 473 -15.52 -2.41 -27.54
C SER A 473 -14.52 -3.56 -27.66
N GLN A 474 -13.37 -3.49 -26.96
CA GLN A 474 -12.33 -4.51 -26.97
C GLN A 474 -12.74 -5.73 -26.12
N LEU A 475 -13.57 -5.54 -25.09
CA LEU A 475 -13.89 -6.55 -24.08
C LEU A 475 -14.63 -7.75 -24.68
N GLY A 476 -15.47 -7.54 -25.69
CA GLY A 476 -16.18 -8.61 -26.40
C GLY A 476 -15.24 -9.58 -27.07
N GLY A 477 -14.17 -9.10 -27.69
CA GLY A 477 -13.18 -9.91 -28.42
C GLY A 477 -12.31 -10.79 -27.53
N VAL A 478 -12.25 -10.48 -26.22
CA VAL A 478 -11.43 -11.23 -25.24
C VAL A 478 -12.29 -11.99 -24.21
N GLY A 479 -13.58 -12.16 -24.50
CA GLY A 479 -14.48 -12.99 -23.70
C GLY A 479 -15.09 -12.29 -22.48
N PHE A 480 -15.02 -10.95 -22.37
CA PHE A 480 -15.56 -10.13 -21.28
C PHE A 480 -16.63 -9.13 -21.78
N GLY A 481 -17.39 -9.50 -22.82
CA GLY A 481 -18.40 -8.62 -23.42
C GLY A 481 -19.62 -8.34 -22.54
N GLN A 482 -19.83 -9.07 -21.45
CA GLN A 482 -20.85 -8.80 -20.45
C GLN A 482 -20.19 -8.10 -19.26
N PHE A 483 -20.50 -6.84 -19.08
CA PHE A 483 -19.95 -6.03 -17.99
C PHE A 483 -20.96 -5.00 -17.48
N GLU A 484 -20.80 -4.62 -16.22
CA GLU A 484 -21.57 -3.56 -15.59
C GLU A 484 -20.80 -2.24 -15.71
N THR A 485 -21.45 -1.15 -16.09
CA THR A 485 -20.82 0.18 -16.12
C THR A 485 -21.38 1.05 -15.01
N VAL A 486 -20.47 1.69 -14.28
CA VAL A 486 -20.78 2.67 -13.23
C VAL A 486 -20.04 3.96 -13.54
N GLU A 487 -20.73 5.09 -13.55
CA GLU A 487 -20.05 6.39 -13.62
C GLU A 487 -19.36 6.65 -12.27
N LEU A 488 -18.11 7.12 -12.28
CA LEU A 488 -17.37 7.40 -11.05
C LEU A 488 -18.15 8.33 -10.09
N ALA A 489 -18.87 9.30 -10.64
CA ALA A 489 -19.69 10.23 -9.84
C ALA A 489 -20.89 9.56 -9.14
N ASP A 490 -21.32 8.40 -9.62
CA ASP A 490 -22.45 7.64 -9.08
C ASP A 490 -21.98 6.41 -8.27
N LEU A 491 -20.66 6.22 -8.10
CA LEU A 491 -20.11 5.08 -7.38
C LEU A 491 -20.53 5.10 -5.91
N ASP A 492 -21.00 3.94 -5.44
CA ASP A 492 -21.36 3.69 -4.04
C ASP A 492 -21.01 2.23 -3.66
N LEU A 493 -19.95 2.07 -2.90
CA LEU A 493 -19.42 0.79 -2.47
C LEU A 493 -20.28 0.10 -1.39
N THR A 494 -21.25 0.81 -0.81
CA THR A 494 -22.16 0.26 0.21
C THR A 494 -23.36 -0.46 -0.40
N THR A 495 -23.60 -0.30 -1.72
CA THR A 495 -24.72 -0.93 -2.43
C THR A 495 -24.29 -2.17 -3.23
N ALA A 496 -25.23 -3.07 -3.50
CA ALA A 496 -24.97 -4.29 -4.28
C ALA A 496 -24.69 -3.99 -5.77
N THR A 497 -25.16 -2.86 -6.27
CA THR A 497 -25.07 -2.45 -7.67
C THR A 497 -23.95 -1.46 -7.93
N PHE A 498 -23.16 -1.12 -6.92
CA PHE A 498 -22.13 -0.06 -6.97
C PHE A 498 -22.70 1.33 -7.34
N LYS A 499 -24.02 1.53 -7.30
CA LYS A 499 -24.66 2.77 -7.75
C LYS A 499 -25.46 3.42 -6.63
N ARG A 500 -25.31 4.73 -6.48
CA ARG A 500 -26.15 5.51 -5.59
C ARG A 500 -27.61 5.41 -6.00
N THR A 501 -28.48 5.03 -5.05
CA THR A 501 -29.93 5.00 -5.24
C THR A 501 -30.47 6.42 -5.12
N GLY A 502 -31.15 6.94 -6.15
CA GLY A 502 -31.95 8.16 -6.06
C GLY A 502 -31.43 9.43 -6.73
N THR A 503 -30.37 9.40 -7.54
CA THR A 503 -29.69 10.62 -8.03
C THR A 503 -30.07 11.11 -9.44
N ARG A 504 -30.98 10.47 -10.16
CA ARG A 504 -31.38 10.99 -11.51
C ARG A 504 -32.04 12.38 -11.50
N ALA A 505 -32.68 12.79 -10.40
CA ALA A 505 -33.32 14.11 -10.29
C ALA A 505 -32.41 15.21 -9.73
N GLY A 506 -31.38 14.86 -8.90
CA GLY A 506 -30.52 15.82 -8.23
C GLY A 506 -29.39 16.38 -9.10
N HIS A 507 -28.83 15.58 -10.01
CA HIS A 507 -27.71 16.01 -10.86
C HIS A 507 -28.13 16.96 -11.99
N ALA A 508 -29.30 16.79 -12.57
CA ALA A 508 -29.85 17.76 -13.52
C ALA A 508 -30.07 19.12 -12.85
N ALA A 509 -30.69 19.14 -11.67
CA ALA A 509 -30.92 20.36 -10.90
C ALA A 509 -29.63 21.03 -10.37
N ARG A 510 -28.60 20.25 -10.03
CA ARG A 510 -27.30 20.80 -9.57
C ARG A 510 -26.46 21.33 -10.73
N ARG A 511 -26.45 20.67 -11.88
CA ARG A 511 -25.81 21.19 -13.11
C ARG A 511 -26.48 22.48 -13.58
N GLU A 512 -27.78 22.57 -13.46
CA GLU A 512 -28.54 23.76 -13.85
C GLU A 512 -28.33 24.92 -12.88
N ARG A 513 -28.16 24.66 -11.56
CA ARG A 513 -27.81 25.68 -10.56
C ARG A 513 -26.35 26.15 -10.60
N LEU A 514 -25.43 25.36 -11.12
CA LEU A 514 -24.02 25.71 -11.24
C LEU A 514 -23.67 26.43 -12.55
N ARG A 515 -24.45 26.22 -13.63
CA ARG A 515 -24.25 26.91 -14.92
C ARG A 515 -24.21 28.44 -14.81
N PRO A 516 -25.12 29.12 -14.06
CA PRO A 516 -25.06 30.58 -13.98
C PRO A 516 -23.85 31.09 -13.16
N ARG A 517 -23.35 30.34 -12.17
CA ARG A 517 -22.21 30.77 -11.34
C ARG A 517 -20.88 30.70 -12.11
N PHE A 518 -20.68 29.72 -12.97
CA PHE A 518 -19.49 29.62 -13.83
C PHE A 518 -19.52 30.63 -14.98
N ALA A 519 -20.68 30.94 -15.53
CA ALA A 519 -20.82 31.99 -16.55
C ALA A 519 -20.51 33.37 -15.97
N ALA A 520 -20.99 33.69 -14.77
CA ALA A 520 -20.72 34.96 -14.08
C ALA A 520 -19.25 35.11 -13.64
N ALA A 521 -18.58 34.00 -13.26
CA ALA A 521 -17.15 34.02 -12.91
C ALA A 521 -16.26 34.23 -14.16
N LYS A 522 -16.66 33.68 -15.32
CA LYS A 522 -15.92 33.86 -16.59
C LYS A 522 -16.10 35.29 -17.12
N GLN A 523 -17.26 35.90 -16.95
CA GLN A 523 -17.54 37.28 -17.34
C GLN A 523 -16.76 38.27 -16.48
N ARG A 524 -16.70 38.09 -15.14
CA ARG A 524 -15.89 38.92 -14.22
C ARG A 524 -14.37 38.82 -14.48
N ARG A 525 -13.86 37.65 -14.92
CA ARG A 525 -12.45 37.51 -15.33
C ARG A 525 -12.17 38.19 -16.68
N GLY A 526 -13.14 38.23 -17.58
CA GLY A 526 -13.05 38.95 -18.85
C GLY A 526 -13.00 40.46 -18.65
N GLU A 527 -13.81 40.99 -17.76
CA GLU A 527 -13.88 42.42 -17.43
C GLU A 527 -12.64 42.91 -16.65
N ALA A 528 -12.08 42.09 -15.76
CA ALA A 528 -10.84 42.40 -15.05
C ALA A 528 -9.60 42.42 -15.96
N SER A 529 -9.55 41.59 -17.01
CA SER A 529 -8.46 41.61 -17.98
C SER A 529 -8.56 42.75 -19.00
N ALA A 530 -9.75 43.30 -19.22
CA ALA A 530 -9.96 44.47 -20.10
C ALA A 530 -9.59 45.80 -19.41
N SER A 531 -9.81 45.91 -18.08
CA SER A 531 -9.44 47.12 -17.31
C SER A 531 -7.94 47.29 -17.11
N VAL A 532 -7.14 46.20 -17.12
CA VAL A 532 -5.67 46.25 -17.02
C VAL A 532 -5.01 46.67 -18.32
N ARG A 533 -5.67 46.54 -19.49
CA ARG A 533 -5.15 47.00 -20.78
C ARG A 533 -5.42 48.48 -21.12
N ALA A 534 -6.30 49.15 -20.37
CA ALA A 534 -6.68 50.56 -20.61
C ALA A 534 -5.88 51.58 -19.76
N GLY A 535 -5.03 51.12 -18.82
CA GLY A 535 -4.30 51.97 -17.86
C GLY A 535 -2.80 52.17 -18.14
N GLY A 536 -2.28 51.81 -19.32
CA GLY A 536 -0.85 51.95 -19.67
C GLY A 536 -0.50 53.35 -20.19
N GLY A 537 -0.37 54.34 -19.29
CA GLY A 537 0.23 55.65 -19.60
C GLY A 537 1.75 55.54 -19.69
N ALA A 538 2.34 56.13 -20.72
CA ALA A 538 3.77 56.17 -20.99
C ALA A 538 4.56 56.97 -19.93
N PRO A 539 5.80 56.58 -19.57
CA PRO A 539 6.64 57.36 -18.69
C PRO A 539 7.32 58.52 -19.42
N ALA A 540 7.30 59.71 -18.81
CA ALA A 540 8.01 60.90 -19.25
C ALA A 540 9.54 60.76 -19.02
N PRO A 541 10.38 61.46 -19.81
CA PRO A 541 11.83 61.33 -19.72
C PRO A 541 12.41 62.14 -18.55
N VAL A 542 13.32 61.50 -17.81
CA VAL A 542 14.13 62.14 -16.78
C VAL A 542 15.37 62.78 -17.43
N GLN A 543 15.52 64.08 -17.27
CA GLN A 543 16.76 64.83 -17.52
C GLN A 543 17.68 64.74 -16.30
N LYS A 544 18.96 64.50 -16.65
CA LYS A 544 20.19 64.50 -15.87
C LYS A 544 20.46 63.33 -14.96
#